data_315c2a912e78693dbcabac854b0e7b5d
#
_entry.id   315c2a912e78693dbcabac854b0e7b5d
#
_cell.length_a   1.000
_cell.length_b   1.000
_cell.length_c   1.000
_cell.angle_alpha   90.00
_cell.angle_beta   90.00
_cell.angle_gamma   90.00
#
_symmetry.space_group_name_H-M   'P 1'
#
loop_
_entity.id
_entity.type
_entity.pdbx_description
1 polymer ?
#
loop_
_entity_poly.entity_id
_entity_poly.type
_entity_poly.pdbx_seq_one_letter_code
_entity_poly.pdbx_strand_id
1 'polypeptide(L)'
;MILVNTDYISGKEFEMLGLVKGSTIQSKHIGNDIAQSFKTLVGGELKSYNEMMNEARALATKRMVVEAEELGADAIVNIRYASSAIMQGAAEVIAYGTAVKFINK
;
A
#
# COMPACT_ATOMS: atom_id res chain seq x y z
N MET A 1 11.48 10.38 -1.24
CA MET A 1 11.80 9.26 -0.29
C MET A 1 12.04 8.00 -1.09
N ILE A 2 13.05 7.23 -0.72
CA ILE A 2 13.37 5.97 -1.38
C ILE A 2 12.52 4.86 -0.77
N LEU A 3 11.85 4.10 -1.61
CA LEU A 3 10.96 3.02 -1.17
C LEU A 3 11.45 1.72 -1.81
N VAL A 4 11.84 0.75 -1.00
CA VAL A 4 12.32 -0.53 -1.49
C VAL A 4 11.77 -1.68 -0.66
N ASN A 5 11.75 -2.86 -1.26
CA ASN A 5 11.34 -4.07 -0.53
C ASN A 5 12.54 -4.92 -0.10
N THR A 6 13.74 -4.40 -0.33
CA THR A 6 14.97 -5.06 0.13
C THR A 6 15.30 -4.59 1.54
N ASP A 7 16.20 -5.29 2.18
CA ASP A 7 16.65 -4.93 3.54
C ASP A 7 17.88 -4.03 3.52
N TYR A 8 18.25 -3.56 2.35
CA TYR A 8 19.39 -2.66 2.18
C TYR A 8 19.11 -1.68 1.05
N ILE A 9 19.88 -0.61 1.00
CA ILE A 9 19.84 0.36 -0.09
C ILE A 9 21.27 0.51 -0.60
N SER A 10 21.44 0.31 -1.90
CA SER A 10 22.77 0.35 -2.52
C SER A 10 23.48 1.67 -2.21
N GLY A 11 24.71 1.55 -1.74
CA GLY A 11 25.54 2.73 -1.49
C GLY A 11 25.15 3.53 -0.26
N LYS A 12 24.28 3.01 0.60
CA LYS A 12 23.83 3.73 1.78
C LYS A 12 23.95 2.88 3.03
N GLU A 13 24.34 3.54 4.13
CA GLU A 13 24.21 2.98 5.45
C GLU A 13 23.12 3.73 6.17
N PHE A 14 22.43 3.06 7.05
CA PHE A 14 21.29 3.70 7.73
C PHE A 14 21.05 3.07 9.08
N GLU A 15 20.28 3.79 9.90
CA GLU A 15 19.77 3.27 11.15
C GLU A 15 18.27 3.21 11.09
N MET A 16 17.70 2.29 11.85
CA MET A 16 16.27 2.09 11.87
C MET A 16 15.58 3.14 12.73
N LEU A 17 14.47 3.64 12.24
CA LEU A 17 13.63 4.55 13.02
C LEU A 17 12.40 3.82 13.57
N GLY A 18 11.93 2.80 12.88
CA GLY A 18 10.83 2.01 13.36
C GLY A 18 9.87 1.57 12.26
N LEU A 19 8.87 0.83 12.68
CA LEU A 19 7.84 0.33 11.79
C LEU A 19 6.92 1.46 11.37
N VAL A 20 6.62 1.52 10.09
CA VAL A 20 5.63 2.44 9.56
C VAL A 20 4.64 1.67 8.71
N LYS A 21 3.44 2.22 8.62
CA LYS A 21 2.38 1.60 7.85
C LYS A 21 1.41 2.65 7.34
N GLY A 22 0.70 2.27 6.31
CA GLY A 22 -0.42 3.03 5.82
C GLY A 22 -1.48 2.06 5.35
N SER A 23 -2.74 2.38 5.56
CA SER A 23 -3.81 1.49 5.16
C SER A 23 -4.94 2.27 4.55
N THR A 24 -5.75 1.55 3.79
CA THR A 24 -6.94 2.12 3.21
C THR A 24 -7.96 1.02 3.01
N ILE A 25 -9.21 1.40 3.03
CA ILE A 25 -10.32 0.53 2.68
C ILE A 25 -10.94 1.11 1.44
N GLN A 26 -10.98 0.33 0.38
CA GLN A 26 -11.58 0.74 -0.88
C GLN A 26 -12.79 -0.14 -1.15
N SER A 27 -13.82 0.46 -1.71
CA SER A 27 -14.99 -0.30 -2.07
C SER A 27 -15.42 0.06 -3.48
N LYS A 28 -15.83 -0.97 -4.19
CA LYS A 28 -16.61 -0.78 -5.40
C LYS A 28 -17.95 -0.21 -4.98
N HIS A 29 -18.57 0.50 -5.88
CA HIS A 29 -19.90 1.00 -5.63
C HIS A 29 -20.81 -0.16 -5.24
N ILE A 30 -21.51 0.01 -4.14
CA ILE A 30 -22.30 -1.04 -3.54
C ILE A 30 -23.75 -0.99 -4.04
N GLY A 31 -24.48 -2.06 -3.79
CA GLY A 31 -25.85 -2.16 -4.16
C GLY A 31 -26.02 -2.97 -5.42
N ASN A 32 -26.82 -2.49 -6.34
CA ASN A 32 -27.12 -3.24 -7.55
C ASN A 32 -25.87 -3.54 -8.37
N ASP A 33 -24.91 -2.67 -8.31
CA ASP A 33 -23.71 -2.82 -9.12
C ASP A 33 -22.92 -4.06 -8.77
N ILE A 34 -22.85 -4.38 -7.50
CA ILE A 34 -22.11 -5.56 -7.08
C ILE A 34 -22.78 -6.83 -7.57
N ALA A 35 -24.09 -6.90 -7.42
CA ALA A 35 -24.82 -8.07 -7.88
C ALA A 35 -24.64 -8.28 -9.37
N GLN A 36 -24.68 -7.20 -10.13
CA GLN A 36 -24.47 -7.29 -11.57
C GLN A 36 -23.07 -7.64 -11.94
N SER A 37 -22.09 -7.12 -11.20
CA SER A 37 -20.69 -7.43 -11.45
C SER A 37 -20.42 -8.91 -11.35
N PHE A 38 -21.04 -9.58 -10.40
CA PHE A 38 -20.84 -11.00 -10.25
C PHE A 38 -21.50 -11.82 -11.34
N LYS A 39 -22.53 -11.28 -11.95
CA LYS A 39 -23.18 -11.97 -13.07
C LYS A 39 -22.39 -11.86 -14.35
N THR A 40 -21.63 -10.79 -14.50
CA THR A 40 -20.93 -10.50 -15.73
C THR A 40 -19.44 -10.32 -15.49
N LEU A 41 -18.88 -11.18 -14.67
CA LEU A 41 -17.48 -11.01 -14.27
C LEU A 41 -16.54 -11.41 -15.38
N VAL A 42 -16.39 -10.54 -16.35
CA VAL A 42 -15.48 -10.75 -17.48
C VAL A 42 -14.86 -9.40 -17.83
N GLY A 43 -13.70 -9.45 -18.41
CA GLY A 43 -13.06 -8.30 -19.04
C GLY A 43 -13.15 -7.00 -18.22
N GLY A 44 -14.10 -6.17 -18.58
CA GLY A 44 -14.25 -4.84 -18.00
C GLY A 44 -14.45 -4.84 -16.50
N GLU A 45 -15.14 -5.83 -15.96
CA GLU A 45 -15.36 -5.89 -14.53
C GLU A 45 -14.08 -6.19 -13.76
N LEU A 46 -13.29 -7.13 -14.27
CA LEU A 46 -12.00 -7.43 -13.67
C LEU A 46 -11.06 -6.25 -13.77
N LYS A 47 -11.11 -5.53 -14.87
CA LYS A 47 -10.30 -4.33 -15.05
C LYS A 47 -10.67 -3.29 -14.00
N SER A 48 -11.96 -3.11 -13.75
CA SER A 48 -12.43 -2.14 -12.78
C SER A 48 -11.95 -2.48 -11.36
N TYR A 49 -12.00 -3.75 -10.98
CA TYR A 49 -11.47 -4.19 -9.70
C TYR A 49 -9.96 -4.02 -9.62
N ASN A 50 -9.27 -4.30 -10.71
CA ASN A 50 -7.83 -4.12 -10.77
C ASN A 50 -7.45 -2.66 -10.56
N GLU A 51 -8.19 -1.76 -11.17
CA GLU A 51 -7.96 -0.33 -10.99
C GLU A 51 -8.21 0.08 -9.54
N MET A 52 -9.27 -0.43 -8.93
CA MET A 52 -9.58 -0.15 -7.54
C MET A 52 -8.45 -0.60 -6.63
N MET A 53 -7.91 -1.80 -6.86
CA MET A 53 -6.84 -2.32 -6.03
C MET A 53 -5.54 -1.56 -6.25
N ASN A 54 -5.27 -1.12 -7.48
CA ASN A 54 -4.11 -0.28 -7.75
C ASN A 54 -4.19 1.04 -7.01
N GLU A 55 -5.36 1.66 -7.00
CA GLU A 55 -5.57 2.90 -6.26
C GLU A 55 -5.41 2.67 -4.76
N ALA A 56 -5.91 1.54 -4.26
CA ALA A 56 -5.80 1.20 -2.86
C ALA A 56 -4.34 1.07 -2.45
N ARG A 57 -3.54 0.39 -3.26
CA ARG A 57 -2.11 0.23 -2.97
C ARG A 57 -1.39 1.57 -3.02
N ALA A 58 -1.73 2.42 -3.98
CA ALA A 58 -1.11 3.74 -4.07
C ALA A 58 -1.43 4.59 -2.85
N LEU A 59 -2.67 4.58 -2.41
CA LEU A 59 -3.08 5.37 -1.25
C LEU A 59 -2.46 4.83 0.04
N ALA A 60 -2.43 3.51 0.20
CA ALA A 60 -1.79 2.91 1.36
C ALA A 60 -0.31 3.27 1.41
N THR A 61 0.37 3.23 0.27
CA THR A 61 1.77 3.63 0.17
C THR A 61 1.97 5.08 0.57
N LYS A 62 1.11 5.97 0.07
CA LYS A 62 1.20 7.39 0.40
C LYS A 62 1.06 7.62 1.89
N ARG A 63 0.12 6.93 2.53
CA ARG A 63 -0.10 7.07 3.97
C ARG A 63 1.08 6.54 4.77
N MET A 64 1.70 5.45 4.31
CA MET A 64 2.91 4.93 4.93
C MET A 64 4.05 5.94 4.83
N VAL A 65 4.21 6.58 3.68
CA VAL A 65 5.25 7.58 3.47
C VAL A 65 5.04 8.78 4.40
N VAL A 66 3.80 9.22 4.57
CA VAL A 66 3.50 10.32 5.49
C VAL A 66 3.95 9.97 6.90
N GLU A 67 3.66 8.75 7.35
CA GLU A 67 4.08 8.33 8.68
C GLU A 67 5.60 8.31 8.80
N ALA A 68 6.30 7.85 7.77
CA ALA A 68 7.76 7.84 7.76
C ALA A 68 8.33 9.27 7.77
N GLU A 69 7.71 10.16 7.03
CA GLU A 69 8.15 11.55 7.01
C GLU A 69 8.04 12.20 8.38
N GLU A 70 7.00 11.85 9.12
CA GLU A 70 6.82 12.35 10.48
C GLU A 70 7.94 11.90 11.42
N LEU A 71 8.55 10.77 11.12
CA LEU A 71 9.70 10.28 11.88
C LEU A 71 11.03 10.87 11.40
N GLY A 72 11.01 11.65 10.32
CA GLY A 72 12.23 12.19 9.76
C GLY A 72 13.01 11.20 8.91
N ALA A 73 12.32 10.21 8.35
CA ALA A 73 12.96 9.15 7.59
C ALA A 73 13.45 9.63 6.23
N ASP A 74 14.51 9.00 5.75
CA ASP A 74 15.02 9.20 4.41
C ASP A 74 14.51 8.13 3.44
N ALA A 75 14.12 6.98 3.96
CA ALA A 75 13.72 5.85 3.14
C ALA A 75 12.87 4.88 3.95
N ILE A 76 12.23 3.96 3.25
CA ILE A 76 11.52 2.84 3.85
C ILE A 76 12.02 1.58 3.18
N VAL A 77 12.49 0.62 3.98
CA VAL A 77 13.00 -0.65 3.49
C VAL A 77 12.05 -1.78 3.90
N ASN A 78 12.22 -2.93 3.28
CA ASN A 78 11.43 -4.13 3.57
C ASN A 78 9.93 -3.89 3.42
N ILE A 79 9.54 -3.14 2.41
CA ILE A 79 8.13 -2.83 2.19
C ILE A 79 7.39 -4.09 1.78
N ARG A 80 6.26 -4.31 2.42
CA ARG A 80 5.34 -5.39 2.10
C ARG A 80 3.93 -4.84 2.02
N TYR A 81 3.10 -5.53 1.28
CA TYR A 81 1.69 -5.20 1.16
C TYR A 81 0.89 -6.40 1.60
N ALA A 82 -0.21 -6.12 2.28
CA ALA A 82 -1.18 -7.15 2.63
C ALA A 82 -2.56 -6.64 2.28
N SER A 83 -3.42 -7.52 1.86
CA SER A 83 -4.78 -7.14 1.55
C SER A 83 -5.73 -8.23 2.01
N SER A 84 -6.95 -7.82 2.33
CA SER A 84 -7.99 -8.76 2.71
C SER A 84 -9.33 -8.25 2.25
N ALA A 85 -10.19 -9.17 1.87
CA ALA A 85 -11.56 -8.84 1.54
C ALA A 85 -12.30 -8.63 2.86
N ILE A 86 -12.91 -7.46 3.01
CA ILE A 86 -13.67 -7.15 4.21
C ILE A 86 -15.10 -7.60 4.03
N MET A 87 -15.61 -7.37 2.85
CA MET A 87 -16.95 -7.76 2.46
C MET A 87 -16.98 -7.77 0.94
N GLN A 88 -18.07 -8.20 0.39
CA GLN A 88 -18.25 -8.21 -1.04
C GLN A 88 -18.06 -6.79 -1.59
N GLY A 89 -17.14 -6.63 -2.51
CA GLY A 89 -16.88 -5.34 -3.14
C GLY A 89 -16.02 -4.39 -2.32
N ALA A 90 -15.49 -4.81 -1.19
CA ALA A 90 -14.61 -3.95 -0.37
C ALA A 90 -13.40 -4.73 0.07
N ALA A 91 -12.26 -4.06 0.04
CA ALA A 91 -10.99 -4.67 0.42
C ALA A 91 -10.16 -3.67 1.22
N GLU A 92 -9.41 -4.20 2.17
CA GLU A 92 -8.41 -3.43 2.89
C GLU A 92 -7.05 -3.71 2.30
N VAL A 93 -6.24 -2.67 2.15
CA VAL A 93 -4.85 -2.80 1.73
C VAL A 93 -3.99 -2.10 2.77
N ILE A 94 -2.94 -2.77 3.21
CA ILE A 94 -1.97 -2.21 4.13
C ILE A 94 -0.60 -2.27 3.48
N ALA A 95 0.11 -1.14 3.49
CA ALA A 95 1.52 -1.08 3.14
C ALA A 95 2.29 -0.89 4.43
N TYR A 96 3.36 -1.63 4.63
CA TYR A 96 4.16 -1.50 5.84
C TYR A 96 5.62 -1.78 5.54
N GLY A 97 6.48 -1.25 6.39
CA GLY A 97 7.92 -1.41 6.24
C GLY A 97 8.65 -0.77 7.40
N THR A 98 9.95 -0.64 7.25
CA THR A 98 10.80 -0.03 8.27
C THR A 98 11.34 1.30 7.77
N ALA A 99 11.01 2.36 8.49
CA ALA A 99 11.54 3.68 8.20
C ALA A 99 12.99 3.75 8.66
N VAL A 100 13.85 4.35 7.84
CA VAL A 100 15.27 4.42 8.14
C VAL A 100 15.80 5.82 7.86
N LYS A 101 16.89 6.15 8.54
CA LYS A 101 17.59 7.42 8.38
C LYS A 101 19.00 7.10 7.89
N PHE A 102 19.44 7.78 6.83
CA PHE A 102 20.78 7.58 6.31
C PHE A 102 21.80 8.11 7.29
N ILE A 103 22.89 7.35 7.44
CA ILE A 103 24.01 7.75 8.27
C ILE A 103 24.98 8.49 7.38
N ASN A 104 25.24 9.72 7.74
CA ASN A 104 26.17 10.54 7.02
C ASN A 104 27.59 10.20 7.43
N LYS A 105 28.39 9.92 6.45
CA LYS A 105 29.80 9.62 6.67
C LYS A 105 30.68 10.74 6.20
#